data_6ecfae7db0b3524d8495ca351207b596
#
_entry.id   6ecfae7db0b3524d8495ca351207b596
#
_cell.length_a   1.000
_cell.length_b   1.000
_cell.length_c   1.000
_cell.angle_alpha   90.00
_cell.angle_beta   90.00
_cell.angle_gamma   90.00
#
_symmetry.space_group_name_H-M   'P 1'
#
loop_
_entity.id
_entity.type
_entity.pdbx_description
1 polymer ?
#
loop_
_entity_poly.entity_id
_entity_poly.type
_entity_poly.pdbx_seq_one_letter_code
_entity_poly.pdbx_strand_id
1 'polypeptide(L)'
;MKQYNATSKKWIVLLMLFIFCWSVFLPAAYADESPQKIMIITVDDAVELGLSSYLERNIKAAEDAGADLIILELDTPGGRVDAAQDIKRVLYSTEIKTVALVKDQALSAGA
;
A
#
# COMPACT_ATOMS: atom_id res chain seq x y z
N MET A 1 -14.57 58.99 28.13
CA MET A 1 -13.31 58.47 27.59
C MET A 1 -13.02 57.16 28.29
N LYS A 2 -13.12 56.02 27.56
CA LYS A 2 -12.71 54.72 28.10
C LYS A 2 -11.19 54.68 28.16
N GLN A 3 -10.61 54.66 29.33
CA GLN A 3 -9.20 54.39 29.52
C GLN A 3 -8.95 52.93 29.18
N TYR A 4 -8.40 52.70 28.02
CA TYR A 4 -7.88 51.39 27.64
C TYR A 4 -6.61 51.12 28.46
N ASN A 5 -6.75 50.27 29.47
CA ASN A 5 -5.64 49.89 30.33
C ASN A 5 -4.47 49.28 29.52
N ALA A 6 -3.29 49.85 29.67
CA ALA A 6 -2.05 49.38 29.04
C ALA A 6 -1.71 47.90 29.38
N THR A 7 -2.27 47.37 30.47
CA THR A 7 -2.20 45.97 30.87
C THR A 7 -2.94 45.05 29.91
N SER A 8 -4.11 45.45 29.39
CA SER A 8 -4.88 44.60 28.45
C SER A 8 -4.15 44.43 27.10
N LYS A 9 -3.45 45.46 26.63
CA LYS A 9 -2.67 45.40 25.40
C LYS A 9 -1.50 44.43 25.50
N LYS A 10 -0.85 44.35 26.65
CA LYS A 10 0.26 43.40 26.89
C LYS A 10 -0.20 41.94 26.84
N TRP A 11 -1.38 41.65 27.38
CA TRP A 11 -1.98 40.32 27.35
C TRP A 11 -2.40 39.92 25.95
N ILE A 12 -2.93 40.86 25.14
CA ILE A 12 -3.30 40.61 23.73
C ILE A 12 -2.06 40.30 22.90
N VAL A 13 -0.97 41.03 23.09
CA VAL A 13 0.30 40.80 22.41
C VAL A 13 0.93 39.44 22.79
N LEU A 14 0.86 39.07 24.08
CA LEU A 14 1.33 37.76 24.56
C LEU A 14 0.47 36.62 23.99
N LEU A 15 -0.84 36.81 23.88
CA LEU A 15 -1.76 35.83 23.31
C LEU A 15 -1.51 35.65 21.80
N MET A 16 -1.26 36.74 21.07
CA MET A 16 -0.90 36.68 19.65
C MET A 16 0.45 36.02 19.43
N LEU A 17 1.45 36.29 20.27
CA LEU A 17 2.74 35.62 20.23
C LEU A 17 2.63 34.12 20.51
N PHE A 18 1.76 33.74 21.43
CA PHE A 18 1.52 32.32 21.76
C PHE A 18 0.83 31.57 20.62
N ILE A 19 -0.14 32.20 19.95
CA ILE A 19 -0.82 31.63 18.77
C ILE A 19 0.16 31.53 17.59
N PHE A 20 1.00 32.55 17.40
CA PHE A 20 2.02 32.52 16.34
C PHE A 20 3.08 31.45 16.58
N CYS A 21 3.52 31.27 17.83
CA CYS A 21 4.46 30.21 18.20
C CYS A 21 3.86 28.82 18.00
N TRP A 22 2.57 28.64 18.24
CA TRP A 22 1.89 27.37 18.03
C TRP A 22 1.69 27.02 16.55
N SER A 23 1.53 28.03 15.68
CA SER A 23 1.40 27.78 14.23
C SER A 23 2.71 27.32 13.58
N VAL A 24 3.86 27.63 14.17
CA VAL A 24 5.18 27.17 13.68
C VAL A 24 5.46 25.71 14.12
N PHE A 25 4.74 25.21 15.13
CA PHE A 25 4.89 23.85 15.65
C PHE A 25 3.93 22.83 15.07
N LEU A 26 3.12 23.19 14.03
CA LEU A 26 2.45 22.15 13.26
C LEU A 26 3.54 21.34 12.53
N PRO A 27 3.76 20.07 12.87
CA PRO A 27 4.57 19.22 12.01
C PRO A 27 3.85 19.20 10.67
N ALA A 28 4.50 19.74 9.65
CA ALA A 28 4.11 19.41 8.30
C ALA A 28 4.21 17.87 8.22
N ALA A 29 3.06 17.22 8.24
CA ALA A 29 2.98 15.82 7.88
C ALA A 29 3.36 15.75 6.40
N TYR A 30 4.66 15.78 6.14
CA TYR A 30 5.18 15.33 4.86
C TYR A 30 4.80 13.85 4.81
N ALA A 31 3.78 13.53 4.02
CA ALA A 31 3.63 12.20 3.54
C ALA A 31 4.96 11.89 2.87
N ASP A 32 5.75 11.03 3.47
CA ASP A 32 6.97 10.49 2.87
C ASP A 32 6.49 9.64 1.69
N GLU A 33 6.38 10.27 0.53
CA GLU A 33 6.18 9.60 -0.74
C GLU A 33 7.52 8.95 -1.13
N SER A 34 7.96 8.00 -0.30
CA SER A 34 8.98 7.06 -0.75
C SER A 34 8.42 6.34 -1.98
N PRO A 35 9.18 6.25 -3.07
CA PRO A 35 8.71 5.60 -4.28
C PRO A 35 8.29 4.16 -3.94
N GLN A 36 7.00 3.87 -4.05
CA GLN A 36 6.48 2.54 -3.79
C GLN A 36 7.07 1.58 -4.83
N LYS A 37 7.71 0.53 -4.34
CA LYS A 37 8.27 -0.52 -5.17
C LYS A 37 7.19 -1.54 -5.47
N ILE A 38 6.72 -1.56 -6.72
CA ILE A 38 5.67 -2.45 -7.17
C ILE A 38 6.29 -3.59 -7.97
N MET A 39 5.97 -4.83 -7.62
CA MET A 39 6.30 -6.02 -8.39
C MET A 39 5.07 -6.49 -9.17
N ILE A 40 5.20 -6.67 -10.48
CA ILE A 40 4.14 -7.24 -11.32
C ILE A 40 4.50 -8.69 -11.61
N ILE A 41 3.59 -9.59 -11.33
CA ILE A 41 3.72 -11.03 -11.63
C ILE A 41 2.60 -11.40 -12.59
N THR A 42 2.98 -11.82 -13.79
CA THR A 42 2.01 -12.18 -14.84
C THR A 42 1.64 -13.65 -14.75
N VAL A 43 0.35 -13.91 -14.82
CA VAL A 43 -0.27 -15.24 -14.88
C VAL A 43 -1.15 -15.28 -16.13
N ASP A 44 -0.60 -15.72 -17.23
CA ASP A 44 -1.20 -15.72 -18.57
C ASP A 44 -1.46 -17.12 -19.13
N ASP A 45 -1.54 -18.12 -18.26
CA ASP A 45 -1.69 -19.53 -18.64
C ASP A 45 -2.71 -20.25 -17.73
N ALA A 46 -2.95 -21.51 -18.04
CA ALA A 46 -3.83 -22.38 -17.25
C ALA A 46 -3.31 -22.55 -15.80
N VAL A 47 -4.25 -22.68 -14.87
CA VAL A 47 -3.96 -22.94 -13.45
C VAL A 47 -3.50 -24.39 -13.30
N GLU A 48 -2.21 -24.61 -13.30
CA GLU A 48 -1.53 -25.91 -13.22
C GLU A 48 -0.64 -26.02 -11.98
N LEU A 49 -0.19 -27.23 -11.64
CA LEU A 49 0.60 -27.46 -10.41
C LEU A 49 1.91 -26.69 -10.36
N GLY A 50 2.53 -26.42 -11.50
CA GLY A 50 3.76 -25.61 -11.58
C GLY A 50 3.58 -24.12 -11.25
N LEU A 51 2.35 -23.61 -11.35
CA LEU A 51 2.06 -22.19 -11.13
C LEU A 51 2.28 -21.77 -9.67
N SER A 52 1.98 -22.63 -8.72
CA SER A 52 2.23 -22.35 -7.29
C SER A 52 3.72 -22.13 -7.01
N SER A 53 4.59 -22.99 -7.57
CA SER A 53 6.03 -22.83 -7.40
C SER A 53 6.59 -21.61 -8.15
N TYR A 54 6.00 -21.25 -9.28
CA TYR A 54 6.33 -20.02 -10.00
C TYR A 54 5.99 -18.78 -9.14
N LEU A 55 4.79 -18.73 -8.58
CA LEU A 55 4.36 -17.64 -7.71
C LEU A 55 5.20 -17.55 -6.45
N GLU A 56 5.50 -18.67 -5.79
CA GLU A 56 6.35 -18.70 -4.61
C GLU A 56 7.71 -18.08 -4.85
N ARG A 57 8.37 -18.43 -5.96
CA ARG A 57 9.67 -17.84 -6.33
C ARG A 57 9.60 -16.35 -6.61
N ASN A 58 8.55 -15.90 -7.29
CA ASN A 58 8.40 -14.48 -7.61
C ASN A 58 8.01 -13.65 -6.38
N ILE A 59 7.18 -14.18 -5.50
CA ILE A 59 6.84 -13.53 -4.22
C ILE A 59 8.09 -13.41 -3.35
N LYS A 60 8.89 -14.50 -3.24
CA LYS A 60 10.14 -14.41 -2.52
C LYS A 60 11.11 -13.38 -3.12
N ALA A 61 11.18 -13.27 -4.44
CA ALA A 61 11.99 -12.26 -5.10
C ALA A 61 11.46 -10.83 -4.81
N ALA A 62 10.13 -10.65 -4.69
CA ALA A 62 9.52 -9.40 -4.29
C ALA A 62 9.87 -9.03 -2.85
N GLU A 63 9.84 -9.99 -1.93
CA GLU A 63 10.25 -9.82 -0.53
C GLU A 63 11.72 -9.44 -0.42
N ASP A 64 12.61 -10.19 -1.08
CA ASP A 64 14.05 -9.94 -1.09
C ASP A 64 14.39 -8.57 -1.71
N ALA A 65 13.57 -8.10 -2.64
CA ALA A 65 13.68 -6.78 -3.26
C ALA A 65 13.07 -5.64 -2.42
N GLY A 66 12.36 -5.94 -1.34
CA GLY A 66 11.64 -4.94 -0.54
C GLY A 66 10.48 -4.29 -1.30
N ALA A 67 9.66 -5.10 -1.98
CA ALA A 67 8.48 -4.60 -2.67
C ALA A 67 7.38 -4.24 -1.66
N ASP A 68 6.67 -3.14 -1.92
CA ASP A 68 5.56 -2.65 -1.09
C ASP A 68 4.22 -3.19 -1.57
N LEU A 69 4.15 -3.61 -2.82
CA LEU A 69 2.94 -4.10 -3.48
C LEU A 69 3.28 -5.14 -4.53
N ILE A 70 2.50 -6.21 -4.56
CA ILE A 70 2.49 -7.19 -5.66
C ILE A 70 1.20 -7.02 -6.46
N ILE A 71 1.31 -6.88 -7.77
CA ILE A 71 0.18 -6.94 -8.69
C ILE A 71 0.24 -8.25 -9.44
N LEU A 72 -0.76 -9.10 -9.25
CA LEU A 72 -0.97 -10.30 -10.05
C LEU A 72 -1.78 -9.92 -11.29
N GLU A 73 -1.13 -9.92 -12.44
CA GLU A 73 -1.78 -9.65 -13.71
C GLU A 73 -2.32 -10.98 -14.27
N LEU A 74 -3.65 -11.13 -14.25
CA LEU A 74 -4.31 -12.38 -14.56
C LEU A 74 -4.93 -12.36 -15.96
N ASP A 75 -4.60 -13.37 -16.76
CA ASP A 75 -5.28 -13.73 -17.98
C ASP A 75 -5.29 -15.26 -18.10
N THR A 76 -6.29 -15.90 -17.47
CA THR A 76 -6.34 -17.35 -17.35
C THR A 76 -7.71 -17.93 -17.62
N PRO A 77 -7.78 -19.03 -18.40
CA PRO A 77 -9.03 -19.76 -18.59
C PRO A 77 -9.42 -20.60 -17.35
N GLY A 78 -8.60 -20.59 -16.28
CA GLY A 78 -8.74 -21.45 -15.13
C GLY A 78 -7.92 -22.71 -15.26
N GLY A 79 -8.29 -23.77 -14.55
CA GLY A 79 -7.57 -25.04 -14.55
C GLY A 79 -7.86 -25.89 -13.33
N ARG A 80 -6.82 -26.42 -12.69
CA ARG A 80 -6.96 -27.38 -11.58
C ARG A 80 -7.30 -26.70 -10.27
N VAL A 81 -8.29 -27.24 -9.58
CA VAL A 81 -8.72 -26.73 -8.25
C VAL A 81 -7.68 -26.99 -7.17
N ASP A 82 -6.99 -28.16 -7.23
CA ASP A 82 -5.89 -28.45 -6.30
C ASP A 82 -4.71 -27.50 -6.46
N ALA A 83 -4.35 -27.15 -7.69
CA ALA A 83 -3.35 -26.12 -7.97
C ALA A 83 -3.78 -24.74 -7.43
N ALA A 84 -5.04 -24.37 -7.59
CA ALA A 84 -5.58 -23.12 -7.04
C ALA A 84 -5.51 -23.07 -5.49
N GLN A 85 -5.72 -24.21 -4.82
CA GLN A 85 -5.57 -24.28 -3.36
C GLN A 85 -4.11 -24.10 -2.92
N ASP A 86 -3.16 -24.64 -3.68
CA ASP A 86 -1.73 -24.45 -3.43
C ASP A 86 -1.33 -22.97 -3.64
N ILE A 87 -1.80 -22.35 -4.72
CA ILE A 87 -1.61 -20.93 -5.01
C ILE A 87 -2.16 -20.07 -3.88
N LYS A 88 -3.37 -20.35 -3.42
CA LYS A 88 -3.97 -19.67 -2.28
C LYS A 88 -3.05 -19.69 -1.05
N ARG A 89 -2.47 -20.85 -0.71
CA ARG A 89 -1.54 -20.98 0.43
C ARG A 89 -0.30 -20.11 0.23
N VAL A 90 0.26 -20.07 -0.97
CA VAL A 90 1.41 -19.23 -1.32
C VAL A 90 1.07 -17.74 -1.18
N LEU A 91 -0.07 -17.31 -1.70
CA LEU A 91 -0.50 -15.91 -1.60
C LEU A 91 -0.74 -15.45 -0.16
N TYR A 92 -1.24 -16.34 0.70
CA TYR A 92 -1.45 -16.04 2.12
C TYR A 92 -0.18 -16.13 2.98
N SER A 93 0.93 -16.64 2.45
CA SER A 93 2.20 -16.73 3.19
C SER A 93 3.00 -15.43 3.18
N THR A 94 2.72 -14.51 2.29
CA THR A 94 3.41 -13.22 2.21
C THR A 94 2.68 -12.12 2.99
N GLU A 95 3.43 -11.21 3.60
CA GLU A 95 2.91 -10.00 4.24
C GLU A 95 2.77 -8.82 3.26
N ILE A 96 3.34 -8.94 2.05
CA ILE A 96 3.22 -7.90 1.03
C ILE A 96 1.78 -7.83 0.54
N LYS A 97 1.23 -6.63 0.46
CA LYS A 97 -0.08 -6.41 -0.15
C LYS A 97 -0.11 -6.98 -1.57
N THR A 98 -1.10 -7.82 -1.86
CA THR A 98 -1.29 -8.41 -3.18
C THR A 98 -2.62 -7.98 -3.76
N VAL A 99 -2.61 -7.52 -5.01
CA VAL A 99 -3.79 -7.10 -5.76
C VAL A 99 -3.85 -7.90 -7.05
N ALA A 100 -5.02 -8.44 -7.39
CA ALA A 100 -5.28 -9.08 -8.66
C ALA A 100 -5.80 -8.07 -9.68
N LEU A 101 -5.16 -8.01 -10.84
CA LEU A 101 -5.59 -7.23 -12.00
C LEU A 101 -5.95 -8.20 -13.12
N VAL A 102 -7.22 -8.31 -13.42
CA VAL A 102 -7.69 -9.13 -14.54
C VAL A 102 -7.56 -8.33 -15.83
N LYS A 103 -6.75 -8.83 -16.77
CA LYS A 103 -6.53 -8.20 -18.09
C LYS A 103 -7.65 -8.50 -19.07
N ASP A 104 -7.89 -9.78 -19.28
CA ASP A 104 -8.93 -10.25 -20.22
C ASP A 104 -9.90 -11.18 -19.49
N GLN A 105 -9.39 -12.26 -18.88
CA GLN A 105 -10.23 -13.23 -18.19
C GLN A 105 -9.57 -13.81 -16.94
N ALA A 106 -10.39 -14.15 -15.97
CA ALA A 106 -10.01 -15.00 -14.83
C ALA A 106 -11.20 -15.93 -14.59
N LEU A 107 -11.15 -17.13 -15.13
CA LEU A 107 -12.26 -18.06 -15.14
C LEU A 107 -12.02 -19.24 -14.20
N SER A 108 -13.11 -19.81 -13.67
CA SER A 108 -13.09 -21.03 -12.88
C SER A 108 -12.08 -20.96 -11.72
N ALA A 109 -11.08 -21.84 -11.69
CA ALA A 109 -10.03 -21.86 -10.66
C ALA A 109 -9.07 -20.66 -10.69
N GLY A 110 -9.18 -19.78 -11.68
CA GLY A 110 -8.42 -18.54 -11.79
C GLY A 110 -9.14 -17.31 -11.20
N ALA A 111 -10.37 -17.46 -10.73
CA ALA A 111 -11.20 -16.36 -10.24
C ALA A 111 -11.07 -16.08 -8.71
#